data_3a492a5b79d973c19eaad37309c16291
#
_entry.id   3a492a5b79d973c19eaad37309c16291
#
_cell.length_a   1.000
_cell.length_b   1.000
_cell.length_c   1.000
_cell.angle_alpha   90.00
_cell.angle_beta   90.00
_cell.angle_gamma   90.00
#
_symmetry.space_group_name_H-M   'P 1'
#
loop_
_entity.id
_entity.type
_entity.pdbx_description
1 polymer ?
#
loop_
_entity_poly.entity_id
_entity_poly.type
_entity_poly.pdbx_seq_one_letter_code
_entity_poly.pdbx_strand_id
1 'polypeptide(L)'
;MKRTLITGAAGFLGSHLCDRFLKEGHEVIGMDNLITGDLRNIEHLMSSENFTFYHHDVTKFVHVAGDLDYILHFASPASPIDYLKIPIQTLKVGAMGTHNLLGLAMSKGARILVASTSEVYGDPLVHPQTEEYWGNVNPVGPRG
;
A
#
# COMPACT_ATOMS: atom_id res chain seq x y z
N MET A 1 -14.38 -17.06 -6.68
CA MET A 1 -13.88 -15.72 -7.05
C MET A 1 -12.74 -15.40 -6.09
N LYS A 2 -11.62 -14.87 -6.56
CA LYS A 2 -10.51 -14.47 -5.67
C LYS A 2 -10.82 -13.14 -5.01
N ARG A 3 -10.32 -12.96 -3.78
CA ARG A 3 -10.57 -11.80 -2.97
C ARG A 3 -9.27 -11.07 -2.63
N THR A 4 -9.21 -9.77 -2.94
CA THR A 4 -7.98 -8.97 -2.85
C THR A 4 -8.20 -7.72 -2.01
N LEU A 5 -7.36 -7.53 -0.99
CA LEU A 5 -7.26 -6.28 -0.26
C LEU A 5 -6.21 -5.38 -0.91
N ILE A 6 -6.57 -4.14 -1.22
CA ILE A 6 -5.66 -3.12 -1.76
C ILE A 6 -5.66 -1.94 -0.79
N THR A 7 -4.53 -1.68 -0.14
CA THR A 7 -4.37 -0.51 0.74
C THR A 7 -3.74 0.65 -0.02
N GLY A 8 -4.07 1.88 0.36
CA GLY A 8 -3.79 3.05 -0.47
C GLY A 8 -4.71 3.14 -1.70
N ALA A 9 -5.91 2.56 -1.58
CA ALA A 9 -6.86 2.37 -2.68
C ALA A 9 -7.33 3.68 -3.33
N ALA A 10 -7.41 4.77 -2.56
CA ALA A 10 -7.80 6.09 -3.05
C ALA A 10 -6.62 6.91 -3.59
N GLY A 11 -5.40 6.36 -3.58
CA GLY A 11 -4.22 6.94 -4.20
C GLY A 11 -4.12 6.65 -5.70
N PHE A 12 -3.10 7.22 -6.37
CA PHE A 12 -2.91 7.06 -7.81
C PHE A 12 -2.75 5.59 -8.24
N LEU A 13 -1.76 4.88 -7.70
CA LEU A 13 -1.55 3.48 -8.08
C LEU A 13 -2.66 2.57 -7.54
N GLY A 14 -3.12 2.82 -6.31
CA GLY A 14 -4.14 2.00 -5.66
C GLY A 14 -5.46 1.98 -6.42
N SER A 15 -5.92 3.13 -6.93
CA SER A 15 -7.16 3.23 -7.71
C SER A 15 -7.08 2.44 -9.02
N HIS A 16 -5.97 2.55 -9.75
CA HIS A 16 -5.76 1.77 -10.98
C HIS A 16 -5.65 0.27 -10.71
N LEU A 17 -5.08 -0.13 -9.57
CA LEU A 17 -5.07 -1.53 -9.15
C LEU A 17 -6.47 -2.02 -8.82
N CYS A 18 -7.30 -1.22 -8.15
CA CYS A 18 -8.71 -1.57 -7.91
C CYS A 18 -9.44 -1.84 -9.23
N ASP A 19 -9.33 -0.92 -10.21
CA ASP A 19 -9.89 -1.11 -11.55
C ASP A 19 -9.42 -2.40 -12.20
N ARG A 20 -8.11 -2.64 -12.16
CA ARG A 20 -7.50 -3.80 -12.80
C ARG A 20 -7.98 -5.11 -12.20
N PHE A 21 -7.96 -5.24 -10.89
CA PHE A 21 -8.37 -6.48 -10.21
C PHE A 21 -9.86 -6.76 -10.34
N LEU A 22 -10.71 -5.72 -10.30
CA LEU A 22 -12.14 -5.87 -10.62
C LEU A 22 -12.35 -6.38 -12.05
N LYS A 23 -11.63 -5.81 -13.02
CA LYS A 23 -11.69 -6.27 -14.42
C LYS A 23 -11.23 -7.73 -14.60
N GLU A 24 -10.32 -8.18 -13.76
CA GLU A 24 -9.87 -9.58 -13.73
C GLU A 24 -10.82 -10.54 -12.97
N GLY A 25 -11.94 -10.02 -12.48
CA GLY A 25 -12.97 -10.80 -11.82
C GLY A 25 -12.71 -11.11 -10.35
N HIS A 26 -11.92 -10.27 -9.67
CA HIS A 26 -11.74 -10.34 -8.23
C HIS A 26 -12.85 -9.58 -7.49
N GLU A 27 -13.17 -10.03 -6.29
CA GLU A 27 -13.77 -9.18 -5.27
C GLU A 27 -12.65 -8.31 -4.68
N VAL A 28 -12.81 -6.99 -4.71
CA VAL A 28 -11.79 -6.04 -4.29
C VAL A 28 -12.24 -5.29 -3.04
N ILE A 29 -11.39 -5.30 -2.03
CA ILE A 29 -11.52 -4.47 -0.84
C ILE A 29 -10.49 -3.35 -0.96
N GLY A 30 -10.96 -2.12 -1.16
CA GLY A 30 -10.13 -0.93 -1.10
C GLY A 30 -10.07 -0.41 0.35
N MET A 31 -8.86 -0.09 0.82
CA MET A 31 -8.67 0.50 2.15
C MET A 31 -7.76 1.72 2.06
N ASP A 32 -8.19 2.85 2.64
CA ASP A 32 -7.44 4.10 2.66
C ASP A 32 -7.87 4.97 3.85
N ASN A 33 -6.97 5.76 4.40
CA ASN A 33 -7.30 6.74 5.46
C ASN A 33 -7.49 8.16 4.91
N LEU A 34 -7.34 8.34 3.59
CA LEU A 34 -7.53 9.59 2.85
C LEU A 34 -6.61 10.74 3.28
N ILE A 35 -5.46 10.43 3.91
CA ILE A 35 -4.52 11.47 4.32
C ILE A 35 -3.86 12.17 3.12
N THR A 36 -3.66 11.42 2.02
CA THR A 36 -3.19 11.93 0.73
C THR A 36 -4.04 11.41 -0.44
N GLY A 37 -4.86 10.38 -0.21
CA GLY A 37 -5.79 9.84 -1.19
C GLY A 37 -7.04 10.70 -1.36
N ASP A 38 -7.72 10.51 -2.49
CA ASP A 38 -8.97 11.20 -2.82
C ASP A 38 -10.03 10.20 -3.26
N LEU A 39 -11.22 10.24 -2.64
CA LEU A 39 -12.33 9.36 -2.98
C LEU A 39 -12.76 9.46 -4.44
N ARG A 40 -12.56 10.60 -5.10
CA ARG A 40 -12.85 10.78 -6.53
C ARG A 40 -12.12 9.77 -7.41
N ASN A 41 -10.97 9.28 -6.97
CA ASN A 41 -10.19 8.28 -7.72
C ASN A 41 -10.87 6.91 -7.79
N ILE A 42 -11.79 6.61 -6.85
CA ILE A 42 -12.49 5.32 -6.74
C ILE A 42 -14.02 5.46 -6.72
N GLU A 43 -14.54 6.67 -6.91
CA GLU A 43 -15.99 6.96 -6.86
C GLU A 43 -16.78 6.09 -7.83
N HIS A 44 -16.26 5.89 -9.04
CA HIS A 44 -16.86 5.08 -10.09
C HIS A 44 -16.97 3.59 -9.72
N LEU A 45 -16.19 3.12 -8.74
CA LEU A 45 -16.21 1.73 -8.27
C LEU A 45 -17.27 1.48 -7.19
N MET A 46 -17.76 2.53 -6.52
CA MET A 46 -18.68 2.41 -5.38
C MET A 46 -20.01 1.75 -5.72
N SER A 47 -20.40 1.73 -7.00
CA SER A 47 -21.61 1.06 -7.49
C SER A 47 -21.39 -0.42 -7.85
N SER A 48 -20.17 -0.90 -7.82
CA SER A 48 -19.84 -2.30 -8.14
C SER A 48 -20.14 -3.21 -6.94
N GLU A 49 -20.89 -4.29 -7.17
CA GLU A 49 -21.17 -5.31 -6.14
C GLU A 49 -19.90 -6.05 -5.67
N ASN A 50 -18.85 -6.02 -6.48
CA ASN A 50 -17.58 -6.68 -6.21
C ASN A 50 -16.53 -5.73 -5.61
N PHE A 51 -16.91 -4.49 -5.28
CA PHE A 51 -16.02 -3.51 -4.65
C PHE A 51 -16.58 -3.07 -3.28
N THR A 52 -15.71 -3.12 -2.28
CA THR A 52 -16.03 -2.59 -0.95
C THR A 52 -14.92 -1.64 -0.50
N PHE A 53 -15.27 -0.46 -0.02
CA PHE A 53 -14.29 0.51 0.49
C PHE A 53 -14.34 0.58 2.02
N TYR A 54 -13.17 0.48 2.65
CA TYR A 54 -13.00 0.74 4.08
C TYR A 54 -12.17 2.01 4.29
N HIS A 55 -12.78 3.02 4.89
CA HIS A 55 -12.04 4.18 5.41
C HIS A 55 -11.33 3.76 6.69
N HIS A 56 -10.04 3.39 6.59
CA HIS A 56 -9.28 2.85 7.71
C HIS A 56 -7.79 3.16 7.61
N ASP A 57 -7.17 3.39 8.75
CA ASP A 57 -5.72 3.60 8.87
C ASP A 57 -5.02 2.25 9.17
N VAL A 58 -4.18 1.80 8.25
CA VAL A 58 -3.46 0.52 8.37
C VAL A 58 -2.47 0.48 9.53
N THR A 59 -2.13 1.63 10.14
CA THR A 59 -1.32 1.67 11.38
C THR A 59 -2.11 1.23 12.61
N LYS A 60 -3.42 1.07 12.48
CA LYS A 60 -4.31 0.49 13.48
C LYS A 60 -4.52 -0.98 13.19
N PHE A 61 -5.12 -1.70 14.15
CA PHE A 61 -5.47 -3.10 13.94
C PHE A 61 -6.34 -3.27 12.70
N VAL A 62 -5.89 -4.09 11.76
CA VAL A 62 -6.62 -4.35 10.50
C VAL A 62 -7.34 -5.68 10.60
N HIS A 63 -8.66 -5.63 10.43
CA HIS A 63 -9.50 -6.81 10.33
C HIS A 63 -10.31 -6.79 9.04
N VAL A 64 -10.29 -7.91 8.33
CA VAL A 64 -11.14 -8.14 7.16
C VAL A 64 -11.90 -9.43 7.36
N ALA A 65 -13.23 -9.36 7.31
CA ALA A 65 -14.08 -10.56 7.45
C ALA A 65 -13.95 -11.48 6.23
N GLY A 66 -14.07 -12.79 6.45
CA GLY A 66 -13.96 -13.80 5.40
C GLY A 66 -12.51 -14.07 4.97
N ASP A 67 -12.37 -14.81 3.86
CA ASP A 67 -11.06 -15.20 3.34
C ASP A 67 -10.43 -14.07 2.51
N LEU A 68 -9.11 -14.11 2.38
CA LEU A 68 -8.33 -13.26 1.48
C LEU A 68 -7.33 -14.12 0.71
N ASP A 69 -7.21 -13.91 -0.59
CA ASP A 69 -6.18 -14.54 -1.42
C ASP A 69 -4.94 -13.66 -1.55
N TYR A 70 -5.15 -12.34 -1.66
CA TYR A 70 -4.08 -11.39 -1.91
C TYR A 70 -4.23 -10.11 -1.07
N ILE A 71 -3.09 -9.55 -0.69
CA ILE A 71 -2.97 -8.22 -0.09
C ILE A 71 -1.95 -7.43 -0.91
N LEU A 72 -2.35 -6.27 -1.43
CA LEU A 72 -1.48 -5.33 -2.12
C LEU A 72 -1.32 -4.10 -1.24
N HIS A 73 -0.15 -3.97 -0.60
CA HIS A 73 0.13 -2.88 0.33
C HIS A 73 0.79 -1.70 -0.39
N PHE A 74 -0.03 -0.71 -0.74
CA PHE A 74 0.37 0.53 -1.40
C PHE A 74 0.10 1.78 -0.53
N ALA A 75 -0.42 1.61 0.68
CA ALA A 75 -0.66 2.72 1.60
C ALA A 75 0.66 3.32 2.09
N SER A 76 1.06 4.42 1.49
CA SER A 76 2.19 5.24 1.92
C SER A 76 2.11 6.63 1.28
N PRO A 77 2.40 7.72 2.01
CA PRO A 77 2.63 9.02 1.40
C PRO A 77 3.90 8.93 0.52
N ALA A 78 3.73 8.91 -0.80
CA ALA A 78 4.83 8.68 -1.73
C ALA A 78 5.47 9.97 -2.26
N SER A 79 4.73 11.09 -2.22
CA SER A 79 5.22 12.39 -2.67
C SER A 79 6.18 13.02 -1.66
N PRO A 80 7.37 13.52 -2.06
CA PRO A 80 8.27 14.27 -1.19
C PRO A 80 7.60 15.44 -0.47
N ILE A 81 6.68 16.13 -1.15
CA ILE A 81 5.93 17.26 -0.57
C ILE A 81 5.09 16.79 0.61
N ASP A 82 4.50 15.61 0.51
CA ASP A 82 3.60 15.09 1.54
C ASP A 82 4.38 14.45 2.68
N TYR A 83 5.29 13.51 2.43
CA TYR A 83 5.98 12.81 3.51
C TYR A 83 6.94 13.71 4.31
N LEU A 84 7.43 14.82 3.74
CA LEU A 84 8.21 15.81 4.49
C LEU A 84 7.34 16.64 5.45
N LYS A 85 6.05 16.82 5.15
CA LYS A 85 5.09 17.49 6.04
C LYS A 85 4.59 16.56 7.15
N ILE A 86 4.50 15.27 6.88
CA ILE A 86 3.95 14.26 7.82
C ILE A 86 4.93 13.09 8.05
N PRO A 87 6.19 13.36 8.45
CA PRO A 87 7.24 12.34 8.53
C PRO A 87 6.93 11.22 9.53
N ILE A 88 6.30 11.54 10.66
CA ILE A 88 5.92 10.55 11.67
C ILE A 88 4.85 9.58 11.13
N GLN A 89 3.84 10.09 10.44
CA GLN A 89 2.80 9.28 9.83
C GLN A 89 3.39 8.38 8.72
N THR A 90 4.32 8.92 7.94
CA THR A 90 5.04 8.16 6.90
C THR A 90 5.85 7.01 7.52
N LEU A 91 6.61 7.27 8.58
CA LEU A 91 7.35 6.24 9.31
C LEU A 91 6.40 5.18 9.90
N LYS A 92 5.30 5.60 10.52
CA LYS A 92 4.31 4.69 11.10
C LYS A 92 3.69 3.77 10.05
N VAL A 93 3.28 4.27 8.90
CA VAL A 93 2.66 3.42 7.87
C VAL A 93 3.68 2.42 7.30
N GLY A 94 4.92 2.84 7.09
CA GLY A 94 5.98 1.95 6.63
C GLY A 94 6.29 0.82 7.61
N ALA A 95 6.37 1.12 8.91
CA ALA A 95 6.67 0.13 9.94
C ALA A 95 5.42 -0.60 10.44
N MET A 96 4.51 0.12 11.12
CA MET A 96 3.34 -0.49 11.79
C MET A 96 2.28 -0.95 10.78
N GLY A 97 2.07 -0.19 9.69
CA GLY A 97 1.14 -0.58 8.63
C GLY A 97 1.57 -1.88 7.98
N THR A 98 2.83 -1.98 7.58
CA THR A 98 3.38 -3.22 7.01
C THR A 98 3.31 -4.38 8.01
N HIS A 99 3.67 -4.15 9.28
CA HIS A 99 3.56 -5.17 10.34
C HIS A 99 2.13 -5.72 10.48
N ASN A 100 1.13 -4.84 10.55
CA ASN A 100 -0.27 -5.24 10.69
C ASN A 100 -0.76 -6.06 9.49
N LEU A 101 -0.36 -5.67 8.27
CA LEU A 101 -0.76 -6.38 7.05
C LEU A 101 -0.04 -7.70 6.87
N LEU A 102 1.21 -7.83 7.32
CA LEU A 102 1.91 -9.11 7.40
C LEU A 102 1.19 -10.06 8.38
N GLY A 103 0.77 -9.55 9.54
CA GLY A 103 -0.03 -10.32 10.50
C GLY A 103 -1.37 -10.76 9.91
N LEU A 104 -2.07 -9.87 9.19
CA LEU A 104 -3.30 -10.21 8.47
C LEU A 104 -3.04 -11.29 7.40
N ALA A 105 -1.98 -11.12 6.59
CA ALA A 105 -1.63 -12.09 5.57
C ALA A 105 -1.38 -13.48 6.15
N MET A 106 -0.61 -13.56 7.25
CA MET A 106 -0.38 -14.83 7.97
C MET A 106 -1.68 -15.44 8.48
N SER A 107 -2.54 -14.65 9.11
CA SER A 107 -3.81 -15.15 9.69
C SER A 107 -4.79 -15.64 8.63
N LYS A 108 -4.72 -15.12 7.40
CA LYS A 108 -5.58 -15.48 6.26
C LYS A 108 -4.95 -16.50 5.32
N GLY A 109 -3.66 -16.80 5.44
CA GLY A 109 -2.92 -17.56 4.44
C GLY A 109 -2.83 -16.84 3.09
N ALA A 110 -2.96 -15.51 3.09
CA ALA A 110 -2.95 -14.68 1.90
C ALA A 110 -1.53 -14.39 1.43
N ARG A 111 -1.35 -14.25 0.11
CA ARG A 111 -0.11 -13.71 -0.45
C ARG A 111 -0.11 -12.19 -0.32
N ILE A 112 1.03 -11.63 0.11
CA ILE A 112 1.19 -10.18 0.23
C ILE A 112 2.26 -9.66 -0.72
N LEU A 113 1.97 -8.52 -1.36
CA LEU A 113 2.92 -7.68 -2.06
C LEU A 113 3.02 -6.34 -1.31
N VAL A 114 4.24 -5.94 -0.99
CA VAL A 114 4.53 -4.64 -0.37
C VAL A 114 5.23 -3.76 -1.41
N ALA A 115 4.64 -2.61 -1.70
CA ALA A 115 5.27 -1.60 -2.55
C ALA A 115 6.44 -0.97 -1.78
N SER A 116 7.66 -1.36 -2.14
CA SER A 116 8.89 -0.79 -1.60
C SER A 116 9.28 0.48 -2.39
N THR A 117 10.52 0.90 -2.28
CA THR A 117 11.02 2.13 -2.89
C THR A 117 12.46 1.95 -3.36
N SER A 118 12.84 2.65 -4.44
CA SER A 118 14.23 2.75 -4.89
C SER A 118 15.16 3.43 -3.86
N GLU A 119 14.59 4.14 -2.91
CA GLU A 119 15.33 4.82 -1.84
C GLU A 119 16.08 3.84 -0.92
N VAL A 120 15.75 2.54 -0.95
CA VAL A 120 16.53 1.50 -0.25
C VAL A 120 17.97 1.43 -0.76
N TYR A 121 18.22 1.90 -1.98
CA TYR A 121 19.57 1.96 -2.57
C TYR A 121 20.27 3.30 -2.34
N GLY A 122 19.55 4.33 -1.87
CA GLY A 122 20.09 5.66 -1.61
C GLY A 122 20.54 6.38 -2.88
N ASP A 123 21.77 6.88 -2.91
CA ASP A 123 22.43 7.47 -4.07
C ASP A 123 23.32 6.38 -4.73
N PRO A 124 22.75 5.58 -5.67
CA PRO A 124 23.40 4.36 -6.11
C PRO A 124 24.60 4.64 -7.02
N LEU A 125 25.68 3.89 -6.79
CA LEU A 125 26.90 3.92 -7.60
C LEU A 125 26.85 2.91 -8.77
N VAL A 126 25.81 2.05 -8.81
CA VAL A 126 25.62 1.00 -9.81
C VAL A 126 24.30 1.21 -10.53
N HIS A 127 24.30 1.22 -11.86
CA HIS A 127 23.14 1.37 -12.71
C HIS A 127 23.15 0.33 -13.85
N PRO A 128 22.05 -0.41 -14.10
CA PRO A 128 20.88 -0.56 -13.22
C PRO A 128 21.23 -1.28 -11.91
N GLN A 129 20.48 -0.99 -10.83
CA GLN A 129 20.67 -1.69 -9.56
C GLN A 129 20.17 -3.14 -9.68
N THR A 130 20.98 -4.08 -9.20
CA THR A 130 20.60 -5.49 -9.06
C THR A 130 20.07 -5.75 -7.64
N GLU A 131 19.39 -6.87 -7.44
CA GLU A 131 18.86 -7.25 -6.13
C GLU A 131 19.96 -7.51 -5.08
N GLU A 132 21.17 -7.85 -5.52
CA GLU A 132 22.33 -8.06 -4.64
C GLU A 132 23.06 -6.75 -4.28
N TYR A 133 22.67 -5.60 -4.89
CA TYR A 133 23.34 -4.34 -4.62
C TYR A 133 22.98 -3.84 -3.21
N TRP A 134 23.99 -3.59 -2.39
CA TRP A 134 23.83 -3.19 -0.99
C TRP A 134 23.33 -1.76 -0.80
N GLY A 135 23.49 -0.91 -1.81
CA GLY A 135 23.09 0.48 -1.76
C GLY A 135 24.15 1.42 -1.20
N ASN A 136 23.81 2.71 -1.21
CA ASN A 136 24.64 3.81 -0.72
C ASN A 136 23.71 4.85 -0.03
N VAL A 137 23.14 4.44 1.11
CA VAL A 137 22.12 5.24 1.84
C VAL A 137 22.79 6.25 2.76
N ASN A 138 22.36 7.51 2.73
CA ASN A 138 22.68 8.50 3.74
C ASN A 138 21.77 8.36 4.97
N PRO A 139 22.23 7.79 6.09
CA PRO A 139 21.38 7.57 7.27
C PRO A 139 21.07 8.86 8.05
N VAL A 140 21.79 9.94 7.77
CA VAL A 140 21.66 11.23 8.48
C VAL A 140 20.55 12.09 7.88
N GLY A 141 20.23 11.90 6.60
CA GLY A 141 19.17 12.65 5.93
C GLY A 141 17.77 12.28 6.43
N PRO A 142 16.77 13.17 6.26
CA PRO A 142 15.40 12.93 6.73
C PRO A 142 14.76 11.70 6.07
N ARG A 143 15.19 11.33 4.89
CA ARG A 143 14.71 10.11 4.19
C ARG A 143 15.41 8.82 4.67
N GLY A 144 16.65 8.95 5.08
CA GLY A 144 17.42 7.83 5.62
C GLY A 144 17.00 7.40 7.00
#